data_035ea465240e38f505e25e865e90a8ce
#
_entry.id   035ea465240e38f505e25e865e90a8ce
#
_cell.length_a   1.000
_cell.length_b   1.000
_cell.length_c   1.000
_cell.angle_alpha   90.00
_cell.angle_beta   90.00
_cell.angle_gamma   90.00
#
_symmetry.space_group_name_H-M   'P 1'
#
loop_
_entity.id
_entity.type
_entity.pdbx_description
1 polymer ?
#
loop_
_entity_poly.entity_id
_entity_poly.type
_entity_poly.pdbx_seq_one_letter_code
_entity_poly.pdbx_strand_id
1 'polypeptide(L)'
;MKIERLNGGDFLIAPTENSWESAGTSNSGAVMLPSTPELLALISRAAGQDLTKDKRLQEYVVICLYSAVGVMPGNDIRTQRRGLAIFSPRLELCYRHPLPVLSPDFSPDSIDLKGIEDARVTYTDGKFFIWYCGYNGKRGVPCCAWSEDLIHWVKQNPLAGPLGEHENKDHVIFPEPFQGRWWMLHRPWGYEIPDANNYVIRLGSAPTPYGPWQDEGEILRGIAHPDKKISWVGGGAAPLKIADGKYFVLYHNGAFSHDDYRWYEACTCLVDLNNFIPGQPENIVSHRLEPFMAPATEEETNQNKRISIIFPMHAHVYEGKLYFLYGAGDKATCGACVDWQEVKDIMDF
;
A
#
# COMPACT_ATOMS: atom_id res chain seq x y z
N MET A 1 2.02 -21.59 -11.34
CA MET A 1 1.42 -20.93 -10.15
C MET A 1 -0.01 -20.52 -10.46
N LYS A 2 -0.96 -20.92 -9.59
CA LYS A 2 -2.38 -20.55 -9.74
C LYS A 2 -2.77 -19.55 -8.65
N ILE A 3 -3.04 -18.31 -9.04
CA ILE A 3 -3.55 -17.28 -8.13
C ILE A 3 -5.07 -17.37 -8.08
N GLU A 4 -5.62 -17.52 -6.88
CA GLU A 4 -7.05 -17.58 -6.61
C GLU A 4 -7.54 -16.19 -6.16
N ARG A 5 -8.50 -15.61 -6.88
CA ARG A 5 -9.19 -14.38 -6.46
C ARG A 5 -10.20 -14.73 -5.38
N LEU A 6 -10.11 -14.05 -4.25
CA LEU A 6 -11.03 -14.25 -3.12
C LEU A 6 -12.43 -13.74 -3.47
N ASN A 7 -13.42 -14.25 -2.77
CA ASN A 7 -14.83 -13.88 -2.98
C ASN A 7 -15.28 -14.04 -4.45
N GLY A 8 -14.73 -15.03 -5.17
CA GLY A 8 -15.05 -15.23 -6.59
C GLY A 8 -14.55 -14.13 -7.53
N GLY A 9 -13.70 -13.22 -7.05
CA GLY A 9 -13.22 -12.05 -7.78
C GLY A 9 -13.95 -10.75 -7.42
N ASP A 10 -15.04 -10.84 -6.66
CA ASP A 10 -15.82 -9.70 -6.19
C ASP A 10 -15.08 -8.85 -5.15
N PHE A 11 -15.56 -7.65 -4.92
CA PHE A 11 -14.99 -6.72 -3.95
C PHE A 11 -15.08 -7.24 -2.52
N LEU A 12 -13.98 -7.11 -1.76
CA LEU A 12 -13.96 -7.31 -0.31
C LEU A 12 -14.43 -6.06 0.44
N ILE A 13 -14.12 -4.88 -0.11
CA ILE A 13 -14.64 -3.58 0.37
C ILE A 13 -15.18 -2.84 -0.85
N ALA A 14 -16.49 -2.85 -1.03
CA ALA A 14 -17.18 -2.11 -2.07
C ALA A 14 -17.50 -0.67 -1.60
N PRO A 15 -17.64 0.31 -2.53
CA PRO A 15 -18.27 1.60 -2.23
C PRO A 15 -19.66 1.42 -1.61
N THR A 16 -20.09 2.40 -0.82
CA THR A 16 -21.43 2.43 -0.22
C THR A 16 -22.16 3.72 -0.62
N GLU A 17 -23.38 3.89 -0.14
CA GLU A 17 -24.13 5.14 -0.33
C GLU A 17 -23.62 6.29 0.57
N ASN A 18 -22.74 6.01 1.51
CA ASN A 18 -22.12 7.04 2.35
C ASN A 18 -21.32 8.01 1.50
N SER A 19 -21.61 9.30 1.59
CA SER A 19 -21.02 10.34 0.73
C SER A 19 -19.48 10.36 0.75
N TRP A 20 -18.85 9.95 1.86
CA TRP A 20 -17.43 9.96 2.01
C TRP A 20 -16.67 8.80 1.32
N GLU A 21 -17.38 7.75 0.91
CA GLU A 21 -16.81 6.55 0.27
C GLU A 21 -17.61 6.07 -0.96
N SER A 22 -18.57 6.88 -1.44
CA SER A 22 -19.48 6.48 -2.52
C SER A 22 -18.83 6.40 -3.90
N ALA A 23 -17.68 7.01 -4.09
CA ALA A 23 -16.99 7.06 -5.38
C ALA A 23 -15.83 6.03 -5.52
N GLY A 24 -15.46 5.36 -4.43
CA GLY A 24 -14.42 4.33 -4.45
C GLY A 24 -13.91 3.95 -3.07
N THR A 25 -13.46 2.68 -2.94
CA THR A 25 -12.92 2.10 -1.70
C THR A 25 -11.73 1.20 -2.04
N SER A 26 -10.67 1.77 -2.62
CA SER A 26 -9.50 1.04 -3.13
C SER A 26 -8.26 1.22 -2.24
N ASN A 27 -7.14 0.75 -2.71
CA ASN A 27 -5.79 1.00 -2.20
C ASN A 27 -5.68 0.85 -0.66
N SER A 28 -5.94 -0.38 -0.22
CA SER A 28 -6.12 -0.77 1.17
C SER A 28 -4.82 -1.25 1.79
N GLY A 29 -4.09 -0.34 2.45
CA GLY A 29 -2.95 -0.74 3.28
C GLY A 29 -3.42 -1.46 4.54
N ALA A 30 -2.72 -2.52 4.94
CA ALA A 30 -3.07 -3.28 6.12
C ALA A 30 -1.83 -3.83 6.84
N VAL A 31 -2.02 -4.33 8.05
CA VAL A 31 -1.04 -5.07 8.83
C VAL A 31 -1.71 -6.27 9.49
N MET A 32 -1.07 -7.45 9.41
CA MET A 32 -1.50 -8.63 10.16
C MET A 32 -0.73 -8.70 11.48
N LEU A 33 -1.44 -8.87 12.59
CA LEU A 33 -0.87 -8.95 13.92
C LEU A 33 -1.42 -10.18 14.68
N PRO A 34 -0.63 -10.78 15.59
CA PRO A 34 -1.14 -11.79 16.50
C PRO A 34 -2.26 -11.22 17.37
N SER A 35 -3.32 -11.98 17.57
CA SER A 35 -4.49 -11.59 18.36
C SER A 35 -4.20 -11.74 19.84
N THR A 36 -3.65 -10.70 20.46
CA THR A 36 -3.54 -10.64 21.91
C THR A 36 -4.83 -10.10 22.55
N PRO A 37 -5.13 -10.40 23.83
CA PRO A 37 -6.27 -9.82 24.53
C PRO A 37 -6.29 -8.29 24.47
N GLU A 38 -5.12 -7.64 24.57
CA GLU A 38 -4.95 -6.20 24.51
C GLU A 38 -5.31 -5.64 23.13
N LEU A 39 -4.84 -6.31 22.06
CA LEU A 39 -5.14 -5.91 20.69
C LEU A 39 -6.62 -6.11 20.38
N LEU A 40 -7.22 -7.26 20.77
CA LEU A 40 -8.66 -7.50 20.58
C LEU A 40 -9.51 -6.50 21.37
N ALA A 41 -9.10 -6.11 22.58
CA ALA A 41 -9.76 -5.05 23.33
C ALA A 41 -9.61 -3.68 22.66
N LEU A 42 -8.44 -3.37 22.09
CA LEU A 42 -8.20 -2.12 21.34
C LEU A 42 -9.11 -2.03 20.12
N ILE A 43 -9.10 -3.04 19.26
CA ILE A 43 -9.95 -3.03 18.04
C ILE A 43 -11.44 -3.06 18.36
N SER A 44 -11.86 -3.70 19.48
CA SER A 44 -13.24 -3.67 19.95
C SER A 44 -13.67 -2.27 20.38
N ARG A 45 -12.79 -1.53 21.07
CA ARG A 45 -13.05 -0.11 21.41
C ARG A 45 -13.13 0.75 20.15
N ALA A 46 -12.18 0.61 19.22
CA ALA A 46 -12.20 1.33 17.94
C ALA A 46 -13.47 1.02 17.14
N ALA A 47 -13.94 -0.22 17.17
CA ALA A 47 -15.14 -0.67 16.50
C ALA A 47 -16.45 -0.23 17.20
N GLY A 48 -16.40 0.11 18.47
CA GLY A 48 -17.61 0.33 19.28
C GLY A 48 -18.46 -0.93 19.49
N GLN A 49 -17.86 -2.12 19.27
CA GLN A 49 -18.51 -3.43 19.47
C GLN A 49 -17.50 -4.49 19.90
N ASP A 50 -17.98 -5.52 20.59
CA ASP A 50 -17.15 -6.63 21.11
C ASP A 50 -16.73 -7.57 19.96
N LEU A 51 -15.49 -7.48 19.53
CA LEU A 51 -14.86 -8.36 18.54
C LEU A 51 -14.08 -9.52 19.19
N THR A 52 -13.96 -9.54 20.52
CA THR A 52 -13.19 -10.58 21.24
C THR A 52 -13.77 -11.98 21.07
N LYS A 53 -15.04 -12.09 20.71
CA LYS A 53 -15.75 -13.36 20.53
C LYS A 53 -15.81 -13.84 19.08
N ASP A 54 -15.33 -13.04 18.12
CA ASP A 54 -15.29 -13.48 16.73
C ASP A 54 -14.22 -14.55 16.55
N LYS A 55 -14.65 -15.77 16.26
CA LYS A 55 -13.77 -16.94 16.13
C LYS A 55 -12.74 -16.79 14.99
N ARG A 56 -13.03 -15.96 13.99
CA ARG A 56 -12.14 -15.69 12.86
C ARG A 56 -10.93 -14.84 13.24
N LEU A 57 -10.99 -14.16 14.41
CA LEU A 57 -9.97 -13.24 14.90
C LEU A 57 -9.14 -13.80 16.08
N GLN A 58 -9.23 -15.09 16.39
CA GLN A 58 -8.63 -15.63 17.62
C GLN A 58 -7.11 -15.84 17.51
N GLU A 59 -6.57 -16.01 16.33
CA GLU A 59 -5.15 -16.28 16.11
C GLU A 59 -4.41 -15.04 15.60
N TYR A 60 -4.93 -14.45 14.55
CA TYR A 60 -4.43 -13.22 13.94
C TYR A 60 -5.58 -12.31 13.52
N VAL A 61 -5.27 -11.02 13.46
CA VAL A 61 -6.16 -9.99 12.94
C VAL A 61 -5.45 -9.20 11.84
N VAL A 62 -6.16 -8.91 10.75
CA VAL A 62 -5.68 -8.00 9.72
C VAL A 62 -6.40 -6.67 9.87
N ILE A 63 -5.66 -5.64 10.25
CA ILE A 63 -6.15 -4.27 10.44
C ILE A 63 -5.89 -3.49 9.15
N CYS A 64 -6.95 -3.07 8.50
CA CYS A 64 -6.93 -2.47 7.17
C CYS A 64 -7.41 -1.01 7.22
N LEU A 65 -6.61 -0.11 6.64
CA LEU A 65 -6.97 1.29 6.41
C LEU A 65 -7.15 1.50 4.90
N TYR A 66 -8.38 1.34 4.43
CA TYR A 66 -8.69 1.46 3.01
C TYR A 66 -8.86 2.91 2.56
N SER A 67 -8.55 3.19 1.30
CA SER A 67 -8.83 4.47 0.67
C SER A 67 -10.33 4.59 0.41
N ALA A 68 -10.92 5.65 0.90
CA ALA A 68 -12.32 5.97 0.72
C ALA A 68 -12.44 7.29 -0.05
N VAL A 69 -13.00 7.23 -1.24
CA VAL A 69 -13.17 8.37 -2.13
C VAL A 69 -14.62 8.78 -2.15
N GLY A 70 -14.86 10.05 -1.85
CA GLY A 70 -16.23 10.59 -1.88
C GLY A 70 -16.24 12.11 -1.87
N VAL A 71 -17.44 12.67 -1.88
CA VAL A 71 -17.71 14.10 -1.83
C VAL A 71 -18.36 14.42 -0.50
N MET A 72 -17.85 15.43 0.21
CA MET A 72 -18.53 15.91 1.42
C MET A 72 -19.74 16.78 1.07
N PRO A 73 -20.83 16.71 1.84
CA PRO A 73 -21.98 17.59 1.66
C PRO A 73 -21.53 19.07 1.71
N GLY A 74 -21.96 19.84 0.70
CA GLY A 74 -21.61 21.26 0.59
C GLY A 74 -20.18 21.55 0.10
N ASN A 75 -19.45 20.54 -0.29
CA ASN A 75 -18.12 20.67 -0.88
C ASN A 75 -17.99 19.73 -2.08
N ASP A 76 -17.97 20.28 -3.28
CA ASP A 76 -17.83 19.53 -4.54
C ASP A 76 -16.41 18.91 -4.72
N ILE A 77 -15.56 19.06 -3.72
CA ILE A 77 -14.20 18.53 -3.77
C ILE A 77 -14.23 17.04 -3.49
N ARG A 78 -13.88 16.26 -4.51
CA ARG A 78 -13.60 14.84 -4.35
C ARG A 78 -12.31 14.68 -3.54
N THR A 79 -12.39 13.99 -2.40
CA THR A 79 -11.28 13.79 -1.48
C THR A 79 -11.10 12.33 -1.12
N GLN A 80 -9.87 11.94 -0.78
CA GLN A 80 -9.56 10.61 -0.25
C GLN A 80 -9.37 10.67 1.27
N ARG A 81 -10.09 9.80 1.97
CA ARG A 81 -10.02 9.57 3.42
C ARG A 81 -9.56 8.15 3.70
N ARG A 82 -9.38 7.84 4.97
CA ARG A 82 -9.13 6.46 5.41
C ARG A 82 -10.31 5.92 6.19
N GLY A 83 -10.86 4.80 5.70
CA GLY A 83 -11.79 3.97 6.43
C GLY A 83 -11.05 2.84 7.14
N LEU A 84 -11.64 2.32 8.21
CA LEU A 84 -11.10 1.18 8.98
C LEU A 84 -11.94 -0.07 8.69
N ALA A 85 -11.27 -1.16 8.35
CA ALA A 85 -11.86 -2.49 8.27
C ALA A 85 -10.99 -3.51 9.01
N ILE A 86 -11.63 -4.50 9.60
CA ILE A 86 -10.98 -5.63 10.29
C ILE A 86 -11.29 -6.90 9.51
N PHE A 87 -10.26 -7.64 9.16
CA PHE A 87 -10.37 -8.92 8.47
C PHE A 87 -9.77 -10.06 9.29
N SER A 88 -10.26 -11.27 9.02
CA SER A 88 -9.57 -12.49 9.41
C SER A 88 -8.23 -12.63 8.66
N PRO A 89 -7.31 -13.53 9.08
CA PRO A 89 -6.08 -13.79 8.35
C PRO A 89 -6.32 -14.41 6.95
N ARG A 90 -7.53 -14.88 6.66
CA ARG A 90 -7.96 -15.34 5.32
C ARG A 90 -8.63 -14.24 4.49
N LEU A 91 -8.56 -12.98 4.96
CA LEU A 91 -9.16 -11.79 4.34
C LEU A 91 -10.70 -11.85 4.25
N GLU A 92 -11.36 -12.51 5.21
CA GLU A 92 -12.81 -12.41 5.41
C GLU A 92 -13.13 -11.16 6.20
N LEU A 93 -14.01 -10.30 5.70
CA LEU A 93 -14.41 -9.06 6.38
C LEU A 93 -15.17 -9.37 7.68
N CYS A 94 -14.62 -8.95 8.81
CA CYS A 94 -15.22 -9.13 10.15
C CYS A 94 -15.91 -7.87 10.64
N TYR A 95 -15.36 -6.70 10.30
CA TYR A 95 -15.91 -5.39 10.69
C TYR A 95 -15.51 -4.31 9.70
N ARG A 96 -16.38 -3.31 9.51
CA ARG A 96 -16.12 -2.09 8.75
C ARG A 96 -16.65 -0.90 9.54
N HIS A 97 -15.79 0.08 9.81
CA HIS A 97 -16.16 1.28 10.56
C HIS A 97 -17.09 2.18 9.73
N PRO A 98 -18.20 2.71 10.30
CA PRO A 98 -19.19 3.48 9.56
C PRO A 98 -18.75 4.89 9.15
N LEU A 99 -17.69 5.42 9.79
CA LEU A 99 -17.15 6.75 9.56
C LEU A 99 -15.68 6.68 9.16
N PRO A 100 -15.14 7.70 8.46
CA PRO A 100 -13.70 7.76 8.21
C PRO A 100 -12.95 7.95 9.52
N VAL A 101 -11.88 7.18 9.72
CA VAL A 101 -11.02 7.27 10.92
C VAL A 101 -9.90 8.28 10.74
N LEU A 102 -9.58 8.66 9.49
CA LEU A 102 -8.62 9.72 9.21
C LEU A 102 -9.06 10.49 7.96
N SER A 103 -9.10 11.81 8.09
CA SER A 103 -9.48 12.75 7.04
C SER A 103 -8.35 13.71 6.72
N PRO A 104 -8.32 14.27 5.48
CA PRO A 104 -7.45 15.39 5.15
C PRO A 104 -7.65 16.56 6.10
N ASP A 105 -6.64 17.42 6.19
CA ASP A 105 -6.82 18.76 6.73
C ASP A 105 -7.39 19.66 5.62
N PHE A 106 -8.58 20.21 5.87
CA PHE A 106 -9.30 21.04 4.91
C PHE A 106 -8.89 22.52 4.93
N SER A 107 -7.81 22.87 5.64
CA SER A 107 -7.23 24.20 5.56
C SER A 107 -6.72 24.48 4.14
N PRO A 108 -6.89 25.71 3.58
CA PRO A 108 -6.55 26.00 2.19
C PRO A 108 -5.12 25.66 1.77
N ASP A 109 -4.17 25.77 2.69
CA ASP A 109 -2.74 25.52 2.45
C ASP A 109 -2.29 24.13 2.87
N SER A 110 -3.23 23.26 3.27
CA SER A 110 -2.90 21.91 3.70
C SER A 110 -2.29 21.09 2.58
N ILE A 111 -1.25 20.33 2.92
CA ILE A 111 -0.53 19.46 2.00
C ILE A 111 -1.35 18.24 1.58
N ASP A 112 -2.35 17.85 2.36
CA ASP A 112 -3.23 16.72 2.09
C ASP A 112 -4.69 17.14 1.83
N LEU A 113 -4.94 18.41 1.49
CA LEU A 113 -6.29 18.98 1.27
C LEU A 113 -7.20 18.12 0.38
N LYS A 114 -6.65 17.49 -0.67
CA LYS A 114 -7.38 16.66 -1.63
C LYS A 114 -7.34 15.17 -1.28
N GLY A 115 -6.40 14.73 -0.48
CA GLY A 115 -6.36 13.31 -0.14
C GLY A 115 -5.17 12.85 0.68
N ILE A 116 -5.47 11.80 1.43
CA ILE A 116 -4.52 10.91 2.07
C ILE A 116 -4.44 9.70 1.14
N GLU A 117 -3.51 9.72 0.16
CA GLU A 117 -3.49 8.73 -0.91
C GLU A 117 -2.57 7.55 -0.59
N ASP A 118 -2.97 6.36 -1.02
CA ASP A 118 -2.15 5.15 -1.10
C ASP A 118 -1.41 4.80 0.21
N ALA A 119 -2.11 4.90 1.34
CA ALA A 119 -1.51 4.65 2.65
C ALA A 119 -1.13 3.18 2.84
N ARG A 120 0.09 2.92 3.31
CA ARG A 120 0.57 1.63 3.79
C ARG A 120 0.61 1.65 5.31
N VAL A 121 0.35 0.51 5.93
CA VAL A 121 0.23 0.39 7.39
C VAL A 121 1.40 -0.42 7.94
N THR A 122 1.99 0.06 9.02
CA THR A 122 3.02 -0.64 9.80
C THR A 122 2.68 -0.50 11.29
N TYR A 123 2.98 -1.52 12.07
CA TYR A 123 2.82 -1.47 13.52
C TYR A 123 4.19 -1.66 14.19
N THR A 124 4.61 -0.69 14.97
CA THR A 124 5.85 -0.71 15.72
C THR A 124 5.75 0.15 16.98
N ASP A 125 6.46 -0.20 18.03
CA ASP A 125 6.52 0.54 19.31
C ASP A 125 5.13 0.86 19.90
N GLY A 126 4.17 -0.09 19.76
CA GLY A 126 2.82 0.07 20.26
C GLY A 126 1.94 1.03 19.45
N LYS A 127 2.38 1.46 18.27
CA LYS A 127 1.68 2.42 17.43
C LYS A 127 1.42 1.88 16.03
N PHE A 128 0.28 2.24 15.48
CA PHE A 128 -0.03 2.08 14.06
C PHE A 128 0.48 3.29 13.31
N PHE A 129 1.31 3.07 12.30
CA PHE A 129 1.77 4.10 11.40
C PHE A 129 1.13 3.92 10.04
N ILE A 130 0.81 5.03 9.38
CA ILE A 130 0.51 5.06 7.97
C ILE A 130 1.50 5.94 7.24
N TRP A 131 1.94 5.47 6.09
CA TRP A 131 2.84 6.14 5.16
C TRP A 131 2.04 6.42 3.90
N TYR A 132 1.87 7.69 3.54
CA TYR A 132 0.93 8.07 2.49
C TYR A 132 1.43 9.24 1.65
N CYS A 133 0.86 9.41 0.47
CA CYS A 133 1.01 10.59 -0.32
C CYS A 133 -0.04 11.62 0.11
N GLY A 134 0.40 12.71 0.72
CA GLY A 134 -0.45 13.88 0.96
C GLY A 134 -0.60 14.64 -0.35
N TYR A 135 -1.83 14.78 -0.86
CA TYR A 135 -2.12 15.43 -2.12
C TYR A 135 -2.99 16.67 -1.93
N ASN A 136 -2.51 17.82 -2.38
CA ASN A 136 -3.25 19.09 -2.25
C ASN A 136 -3.99 19.55 -3.53
N GLY A 137 -3.99 18.69 -4.56
CA GLY A 137 -4.57 19.00 -5.87
C GLY A 137 -3.56 19.51 -6.91
N LYS A 138 -2.33 19.79 -6.49
CA LYS A 138 -1.23 20.24 -7.36
C LYS A 138 0.00 19.36 -7.20
N ARG A 139 0.33 19.00 -5.97
CA ARG A 139 1.55 18.31 -5.60
C ARG A 139 1.25 17.18 -4.62
N GLY A 140 1.92 16.04 -4.78
CA GLY A 140 1.89 14.90 -3.87
C GLY A 140 3.23 14.73 -3.17
N VAL A 141 3.25 14.68 -1.84
CA VAL A 141 4.46 14.54 -1.05
C VAL A 141 4.34 13.43 -0.01
N PRO A 142 5.47 12.86 0.43
CA PRO A 142 5.47 11.83 1.46
C PRO A 142 5.02 12.41 2.80
N CYS A 143 4.08 11.72 3.40
CA CYS A 143 3.52 12.05 4.70
C CYS A 143 3.43 10.80 5.58
N CYS A 144 3.32 11.02 6.87
CA CYS A 144 3.12 9.98 7.87
C CYS A 144 2.06 10.42 8.88
N ALA A 145 1.29 9.47 9.37
CA ALA A 145 0.51 9.68 10.59
C ALA A 145 0.60 8.44 11.48
N TRP A 146 0.43 8.60 12.78
CA TRP A 146 0.42 7.49 13.72
C TRP A 146 -0.73 7.58 14.72
N SER A 147 -1.14 6.43 15.24
CA SER A 147 -2.22 6.28 16.21
C SER A 147 -1.91 5.14 17.19
N GLU A 148 -2.36 5.29 18.42
CA GLU A 148 -2.32 4.23 19.44
C GLU A 148 -3.66 3.49 19.56
N ASP A 149 -4.75 4.01 18.94
CA ASP A 149 -6.10 3.50 19.09
C ASP A 149 -6.89 3.33 17.78
N LEU A 150 -6.26 3.58 16.61
CA LEU A 150 -6.86 3.53 15.26
C LEU A 150 -7.89 4.64 14.96
N ILE A 151 -8.21 5.50 15.91
CA ILE A 151 -9.23 6.55 15.80
C ILE A 151 -8.62 7.94 15.88
N HIS A 152 -7.68 8.15 16.81
CA HIS A 152 -7.01 9.43 17.00
C HIS A 152 -5.63 9.39 16.35
N TRP A 153 -5.43 10.23 15.33
CA TRP A 153 -4.22 10.24 14.52
C TRP A 153 -3.43 11.52 14.69
N VAL A 154 -2.12 11.38 14.84
CA VAL A 154 -1.16 12.49 14.83
C VAL A 154 -0.45 12.50 13.48
N LYS A 155 -0.60 13.57 12.71
CA LYS A 155 0.02 13.74 11.39
C LYS A 155 1.41 14.37 11.50
N GLN A 156 2.34 13.87 10.70
CA GLN A 156 3.63 14.49 10.39
C GLN A 156 3.69 14.75 8.88
N ASN A 157 3.44 15.98 8.48
CA ASN A 157 3.28 16.38 7.10
C ASN A 157 4.14 17.60 6.76
N PRO A 158 5.09 17.50 5.81
CA PRO A 158 5.61 16.27 5.17
C PRO A 158 6.52 15.45 6.09
N LEU A 159 7.03 14.32 5.60
CA LEU A 159 8.08 13.56 6.28
C LEU A 159 9.32 14.43 6.52
N ALA A 160 9.98 14.23 7.65
CA ALA A 160 11.25 14.92 7.94
C ALA A 160 12.38 14.43 7.03
N GLY A 161 13.21 15.35 6.57
CA GLY A 161 14.38 15.10 5.72
C GLY A 161 14.13 15.32 4.23
N PRO A 162 15.16 15.14 3.41
CA PRO A 162 15.13 15.46 1.97
C PRO A 162 14.00 14.78 1.19
N LEU A 163 13.60 13.55 1.59
CA LEU A 163 12.49 12.88 0.93
C LEU A 163 11.16 13.66 1.01
N GLY A 164 10.93 14.39 2.11
CA GLY A 164 9.70 15.16 2.31
C GLY A 164 9.63 16.46 1.52
N GLU A 165 10.75 16.92 0.97
CA GLU A 165 10.82 18.21 0.26
C GLU A 165 10.27 18.14 -1.17
N HIS A 166 10.12 16.93 -1.71
CA HIS A 166 9.88 16.70 -3.12
C HIS A 166 8.64 15.86 -3.40
N GLU A 167 8.10 15.97 -4.62
CA GLU A 167 7.00 15.10 -5.06
C GLU A 167 7.43 13.65 -5.06
N ASN A 168 6.63 12.83 -4.38
CA ASN A 168 6.97 11.43 -4.17
C ASN A 168 5.70 10.62 -3.85
N LYS A 169 5.68 9.36 -4.25
CA LYS A 169 4.56 8.43 -4.05
C LYS A 169 5.05 7.05 -3.63
N ASP A 170 4.10 6.17 -3.35
CA ASP A 170 4.34 4.74 -3.11
C ASP A 170 5.35 4.46 -1.99
N HIS A 171 5.21 5.22 -0.90
CA HIS A 171 6.05 5.06 0.28
C HIS A 171 5.68 3.76 0.99
N VAL A 172 6.65 2.87 1.11
CA VAL A 172 6.48 1.56 1.72
C VAL A 172 7.64 1.30 2.66
N ILE A 173 7.38 1.34 3.95
CA ILE A 173 8.41 1.07 4.97
C ILE A 173 8.61 -0.43 5.15
N PHE A 174 9.84 -0.84 5.39
CA PHE A 174 10.13 -2.20 5.83
C PHE A 174 9.57 -2.43 7.24
N PRO A 175 9.15 -3.66 7.58
CA PRO A 175 8.39 -3.90 8.82
C PRO A 175 9.20 -3.69 10.10
N GLU A 176 10.50 -3.66 10.01
CA GLU A 176 11.43 -3.51 11.12
C GLU A 176 12.73 -2.81 10.69
N PRO A 177 13.49 -2.21 11.61
CA PRO A 177 14.80 -1.69 11.31
C PRO A 177 15.78 -2.84 11.01
N PHE A 178 16.70 -2.60 10.09
CA PHE A 178 17.78 -3.51 9.78
C PHE A 178 19.14 -2.77 9.87
N GLN A 179 20.11 -3.37 10.57
CA GLN A 179 21.42 -2.77 10.88
C GLN A 179 21.31 -1.36 11.49
N GLY A 180 20.36 -1.17 12.41
CA GLY A 180 20.16 0.09 13.14
C GLY A 180 19.54 1.22 12.32
N ARG A 181 19.00 0.93 11.14
CA ARG A 181 18.31 1.90 10.27
C ARG A 181 16.95 1.39 9.84
N TRP A 182 16.01 2.30 9.67
CA TRP A 182 14.75 2.08 8.97
C TRP A 182 14.96 2.24 7.48
N TRP A 183 14.23 1.43 6.69
CA TRP A 183 14.30 1.40 5.25
C TRP A 183 12.93 1.61 4.62
N MET A 184 12.89 2.22 3.44
CA MET A 184 11.67 2.56 2.73
C MET A 184 11.86 2.38 1.24
N LEU A 185 10.85 1.83 0.57
CA LEU A 185 10.69 1.98 -0.88
C LEU A 185 9.94 3.26 -1.15
N HIS A 186 10.35 4.02 -2.16
CA HIS A 186 9.66 5.22 -2.59
C HIS A 186 9.80 5.44 -4.08
N ARG A 187 8.95 6.28 -4.66
CA ARG A 187 8.96 6.61 -6.07
C ARG A 187 8.82 8.11 -6.27
N PRO A 188 9.91 8.84 -6.53
CA PRO A 188 9.85 10.23 -6.93
C PRO A 188 8.94 10.43 -8.14
N TRP A 189 8.18 11.48 -8.12
CA TRP A 189 7.25 11.87 -9.16
C TRP A 189 7.46 13.34 -9.46
N GLY A 190 7.51 13.74 -10.73
CA GLY A 190 7.70 15.15 -11.09
C GLY A 190 9.14 15.66 -11.01
N TYR A 191 10.08 14.82 -10.57
CA TYR A 191 11.50 15.17 -10.58
C TYR A 191 12.04 15.29 -11.99
N GLU A 192 13.11 16.07 -12.16
CA GLU A 192 14.02 16.04 -13.30
C GLU A 192 14.64 14.63 -13.44
N ILE A 193 13.79 13.64 -13.68
CA ILE A 193 14.21 12.29 -14.01
C ILE A 193 14.70 12.39 -15.46
N PRO A 194 15.97 12.03 -15.75
CA PRO A 194 16.55 12.17 -17.09
C PRO A 194 15.75 11.41 -18.17
N ASP A 195 14.96 10.42 -17.74
CA ASP A 195 14.01 9.70 -18.58
C ASP A 195 12.60 9.86 -17.98
N ALA A 196 11.88 10.88 -18.45
CA ALA A 196 10.50 11.17 -18.05
C ALA A 196 9.51 10.03 -18.32
N ASN A 197 9.94 8.97 -18.99
CA ASN A 197 9.12 7.84 -19.38
C ASN A 197 9.28 6.62 -18.47
N ASN A 198 10.09 6.70 -17.41
CA ASN A 198 10.36 5.54 -16.57
C ASN A 198 10.59 5.94 -15.11
N TYR A 199 9.51 6.06 -14.35
CA TYR A 199 9.61 6.25 -12.92
C TYR A 199 10.09 4.96 -12.24
N VAL A 200 10.99 5.08 -11.28
CA VAL A 200 11.74 3.98 -10.66
C VAL A 200 11.43 3.86 -9.18
N ILE A 201 11.57 2.65 -8.63
CA ILE A 201 11.59 2.47 -7.19
C ILE A 201 12.99 2.81 -6.67
N ARG A 202 13.04 3.67 -5.66
CA ARG A 202 14.25 4.05 -4.95
C ARG A 202 14.20 3.53 -3.52
N LEU A 203 15.36 3.42 -2.92
CA LEU A 203 15.54 3.06 -1.52
C LEU A 203 15.74 4.31 -0.68
N GLY A 204 15.01 4.42 0.41
CA GLY A 204 15.24 5.45 1.43
C GLY A 204 15.70 4.82 2.73
N SER A 205 16.42 5.57 3.56
CA SER A 205 16.81 5.14 4.90
C SER A 205 16.68 6.26 5.93
N ALA A 206 16.50 5.90 7.19
CA ALA A 206 16.41 6.83 8.31
C ALA A 206 16.87 6.21 9.63
N PRO A 207 17.32 7.02 10.61
CA PRO A 207 17.67 6.51 11.94
C PRO A 207 16.46 6.12 12.78
N THR A 208 15.29 6.69 12.49
CA THR A 208 14.01 6.43 13.19
C THR A 208 12.87 6.34 12.17
N PRO A 209 11.72 5.76 12.51
CA PRO A 209 10.57 5.75 11.59
C PRO A 209 10.05 7.16 11.27
N TYR A 210 10.37 8.15 12.09
CA TYR A 210 10.00 9.56 11.86
C TYR A 210 10.95 10.30 10.93
N GLY A 211 12.08 9.68 10.54
CA GLY A 211 13.14 10.30 9.76
C GLY A 211 14.31 10.80 10.63
N PRO A 212 15.14 11.74 10.13
CA PRO A 212 15.07 12.32 8.78
C PRO A 212 15.41 11.27 7.70
N TRP A 213 14.56 11.21 6.67
CA TRP A 213 14.70 10.26 5.57
C TRP A 213 15.67 10.76 4.51
N GLN A 214 16.62 9.89 4.13
CA GLN A 214 17.58 10.09 3.06
C GLN A 214 17.25 9.21 1.87
N ASP A 215 17.58 9.66 0.67
CA ASP A 215 17.48 8.88 -0.56
C ASP A 215 18.80 8.16 -0.80
N GLU A 216 18.78 6.85 -0.84
CA GLU A 216 19.96 5.99 -1.06
C GLU A 216 20.17 5.66 -2.54
N GLY A 217 19.19 5.90 -3.41
CA GLY A 217 19.31 5.67 -4.84
C GLY A 217 18.28 4.72 -5.43
N GLU A 218 18.36 4.54 -6.75
CA GLU A 218 17.51 3.65 -7.53
C GLU A 218 17.84 2.19 -7.24
N ILE A 219 16.79 1.37 -7.02
CA ILE A 219 16.95 -0.08 -6.84
C ILE A 219 16.22 -0.90 -7.91
N LEU A 220 15.17 -0.37 -8.50
CA LEU A 220 14.36 -1.11 -9.45
C LEU A 220 13.78 -0.17 -10.52
N ARG A 221 14.02 -0.53 -11.78
CA ARG A 221 13.49 0.14 -12.96
C ARG A 221 12.50 -0.74 -13.69
N GLY A 222 11.43 -0.16 -14.22
CA GLY A 222 10.49 -0.83 -15.09
C GLY A 222 11.16 -1.34 -16.38
N ILE A 223 10.64 -2.43 -16.90
CA ILE A 223 11.10 -2.96 -18.19
C ILE A 223 10.47 -2.13 -19.29
N ALA A 224 11.30 -1.52 -20.15
CA ALA A 224 10.83 -0.83 -21.34
C ALA A 224 10.13 -1.82 -22.29
N HIS A 225 8.98 -1.43 -22.81
CA HIS A 225 8.23 -2.25 -23.75
C HIS A 225 7.85 -1.42 -24.97
N PRO A 226 8.07 -1.92 -26.22
CA PRO A 226 7.81 -1.15 -27.45
C PRO A 226 6.38 -0.64 -27.58
N ASP A 227 5.40 -1.37 -27.04
CA ASP A 227 3.98 -1.03 -27.11
C ASP A 227 3.53 -0.01 -26.06
N LYS A 228 4.45 0.41 -25.16
CA LYS A 228 4.15 1.32 -24.05
C LYS A 228 4.66 2.73 -24.36
N LYS A 229 3.76 3.71 -24.30
CA LYS A 229 4.10 5.14 -24.41
C LYS A 229 4.89 5.61 -23.19
N ILE A 230 4.46 5.22 -22.02
CA ILE A 230 5.08 5.52 -20.73
C ILE A 230 4.92 4.29 -19.83
N SER A 231 5.96 3.95 -19.08
CA SER A 231 5.90 2.91 -18.06
C SER A 231 6.58 3.36 -16.77
N TRP A 232 6.18 2.73 -15.65
CA TRP A 232 6.74 3.00 -14.32
C TRP A 232 6.61 1.77 -13.44
N VAL A 233 7.39 1.77 -12.36
CA VAL A 233 7.27 0.85 -11.24
C VAL A 233 7.07 1.63 -9.95
N GLY A 234 6.38 1.07 -8.98
CA GLY A 234 6.17 1.69 -7.68
C GLY A 234 5.93 0.66 -6.59
N GLY A 235 6.25 1.01 -5.35
CA GLY A 235 6.06 0.14 -4.20
C GLY A 235 4.60 -0.28 -4.04
N GLY A 236 4.40 -1.52 -3.67
CA GLY A 236 3.08 -2.12 -3.43
C GLY A 236 2.82 -2.37 -1.94
N ALA A 237 2.81 -3.63 -1.54
CA ALA A 237 2.66 -4.05 -0.15
C ALA A 237 3.93 -3.79 0.67
N ALA A 238 3.79 -3.69 1.99
CA ALA A 238 4.94 -3.72 2.89
C ALA A 238 5.75 -4.99 2.65
N PRO A 239 7.10 -4.90 2.58
CA PRO A 239 7.96 -6.06 2.34
C PRO A 239 7.72 -7.17 3.37
N LEU A 240 7.56 -8.42 2.91
CA LEU A 240 7.44 -9.58 3.78
C LEU A 240 8.82 -10.10 4.15
N LYS A 241 9.14 -10.11 5.43
CA LYS A 241 10.39 -10.70 5.92
C LYS A 241 10.39 -12.21 5.66
N ILE A 242 11.41 -12.72 4.96
CA ILE A 242 11.61 -14.14 4.68
C ILE A 242 12.84 -14.70 5.40
N ALA A 243 13.83 -13.84 5.70
CA ALA A 243 14.98 -14.14 6.54
C ALA A 243 15.54 -12.82 7.09
N ASP A 244 16.62 -12.86 7.88
CA ASP A 244 17.24 -11.66 8.39
C ASP A 244 17.84 -10.81 7.26
N GLY A 245 17.34 -9.57 7.15
CA GLY A 245 17.66 -8.65 6.05
C GLY A 245 17.09 -9.02 4.68
N LYS A 246 16.32 -10.12 4.56
CA LYS A 246 15.77 -10.58 3.28
C LYS A 246 14.25 -10.50 3.25
N TYR A 247 13.73 -10.01 2.13
CA TYR A 247 12.31 -9.68 1.98
C TYR A 247 11.77 -10.11 0.61
N PHE A 248 10.56 -10.64 0.62
CA PHE A 248 9.73 -10.76 -0.57
C PHE A 248 8.95 -9.46 -0.73
N VAL A 249 9.00 -8.85 -1.91
CA VAL A 249 8.40 -7.55 -2.20
C VAL A 249 7.37 -7.68 -3.32
N LEU A 250 6.11 -7.36 -3.00
CA LEU A 250 5.09 -7.09 -4.01
C LEU A 250 5.14 -5.60 -4.38
N TYR A 251 5.27 -5.32 -5.67
CA TYR A 251 5.25 -3.99 -6.24
C TYR A 251 4.31 -3.95 -7.46
N HIS A 252 4.10 -2.80 -8.04
CA HIS A 252 3.32 -2.69 -9.27
C HIS A 252 4.18 -2.20 -10.43
N ASN A 253 3.86 -2.72 -11.60
CA ASN A 253 4.25 -2.15 -12.88
C ASN A 253 3.02 -1.46 -13.46
N GLY A 254 3.16 -0.22 -13.89
CA GLY A 254 2.12 0.55 -14.53
C GLY A 254 2.56 1.06 -15.91
N ALA A 255 1.61 1.26 -16.80
CA ALA A 255 1.91 1.80 -18.10
C ALA A 255 0.71 2.52 -18.74
N PHE A 256 0.99 3.41 -19.69
CA PHE A 256 0.06 3.85 -20.72
C PHE A 256 0.42 3.23 -22.06
N SER A 257 -0.57 2.73 -22.78
CA SER A 257 -0.43 2.40 -24.20
C SER A 257 -0.40 3.66 -25.06
N HIS A 258 -0.07 3.52 -26.36
CA HIS A 258 -0.07 4.64 -27.30
C HIS A 258 -1.45 5.27 -27.51
N ASP A 259 -2.54 4.55 -27.22
CA ASP A 259 -3.92 5.03 -27.27
C ASP A 259 -4.47 5.48 -25.89
N ASP A 260 -3.55 5.75 -24.93
CA ASP A 260 -3.83 6.23 -23.59
C ASP A 260 -4.68 5.28 -22.72
N TYR A 261 -4.63 3.96 -22.98
CA TYR A 261 -5.16 2.97 -22.08
C TYR A 261 -4.15 2.76 -20.94
N ARG A 262 -4.60 2.86 -19.70
CA ARG A 262 -3.76 2.70 -18.52
C ARG A 262 -3.95 1.32 -17.87
N TRP A 263 -2.88 0.63 -17.59
CA TRP A 263 -2.96 -0.59 -16.82
C TRP A 263 -1.88 -0.68 -15.74
N TYR A 264 -2.20 -1.47 -14.72
CA TYR A 264 -1.27 -1.86 -13.68
C TYR A 264 -1.37 -3.36 -13.47
N GLU A 265 -0.25 -3.97 -13.18
CA GLU A 265 -0.11 -5.37 -12.82
C GLU A 265 0.71 -5.50 -11.55
N ALA A 266 0.41 -6.51 -10.72
CA ALA A 266 1.23 -6.86 -9.59
C ALA A 266 2.49 -7.59 -10.09
N CYS A 267 3.62 -7.21 -9.53
CA CYS A 267 4.92 -7.81 -9.78
C CYS A 267 5.61 -8.15 -8.47
N THR A 268 6.67 -8.94 -8.51
CA THR A 268 7.42 -9.30 -7.30
C THR A 268 8.92 -9.38 -7.55
N CYS A 269 9.70 -9.17 -6.49
CA CYS A 269 11.13 -9.39 -6.45
C CYS A 269 11.58 -9.79 -5.03
N LEU A 270 12.82 -10.26 -4.93
CA LEU A 270 13.49 -10.41 -3.65
C LEU A 270 14.39 -9.19 -3.39
N VAL A 271 14.40 -8.73 -2.15
CA VAL A 271 15.29 -7.68 -1.65
C VAL A 271 16.12 -8.24 -0.52
N ASP A 272 17.45 -8.14 -0.63
CA ASP A 272 18.40 -8.54 0.40
C ASP A 272 19.24 -7.33 0.85
N LEU A 273 18.84 -6.72 1.96
CA LEU A 273 19.53 -5.57 2.54
C LEU A 273 20.96 -5.88 3.02
N ASN A 274 21.31 -7.18 3.17
CA ASN A 274 22.72 -7.56 3.45
C ASN A 274 23.65 -7.19 2.30
N ASN A 275 23.14 -7.06 1.08
CA ASN A 275 23.90 -6.69 -0.11
C ASN A 275 23.90 -5.17 -0.37
N PHE A 276 23.36 -4.37 0.56
CA PHE A 276 23.35 -2.92 0.39
C PHE A 276 24.78 -2.34 0.40
N ILE A 277 25.11 -1.62 -0.66
CA ILE A 277 26.37 -0.88 -0.82
C ILE A 277 25.99 0.58 -1.14
N PRO A 278 26.45 1.57 -0.33
CA PRO A 278 26.26 2.97 -0.64
C PRO A 278 26.77 3.31 -2.06
N GLY A 279 25.89 3.95 -2.86
CA GLY A 279 26.18 4.28 -4.25
C GLY A 279 25.91 3.16 -5.27
N GLN A 280 25.52 1.95 -4.82
CA GLN A 280 25.12 0.81 -5.65
C GLN A 280 23.91 0.08 -4.99
N PRO A 281 22.82 0.80 -4.68
CA PRO A 281 21.70 0.22 -3.93
C PRO A 281 20.95 -0.87 -4.71
N GLU A 282 21.05 -0.89 -6.04
CA GLU A 282 20.42 -1.89 -6.92
C GLU A 282 20.91 -3.32 -6.65
N ASN A 283 22.06 -3.51 -6.03
CA ASN A 283 22.62 -4.83 -5.70
C ASN A 283 21.74 -5.63 -4.72
N ILE A 284 20.79 -4.98 -4.05
CA ILE A 284 19.87 -5.65 -3.13
C ILE A 284 18.75 -6.40 -3.83
N VAL A 285 18.47 -6.13 -5.11
CA VAL A 285 17.31 -6.69 -5.83
C VAL A 285 17.70 -7.89 -6.66
N SER A 286 16.90 -8.96 -6.56
CA SER A 286 17.05 -10.19 -7.33
C SER A 286 15.69 -10.83 -7.65
N HIS A 287 15.68 -11.88 -8.49
CA HIS A 287 14.56 -12.79 -8.74
C HIS A 287 13.23 -12.05 -9.04
N ARG A 288 13.22 -11.24 -10.12
CA ARG A 288 12.02 -10.51 -10.54
C ARG A 288 11.05 -11.42 -11.29
N LEU A 289 9.76 -11.33 -10.95
CA LEU A 289 8.67 -11.95 -11.70
C LEU A 289 7.65 -10.88 -12.12
N GLU A 290 7.55 -10.61 -13.40
CA GLU A 290 6.71 -9.59 -14.03
C GLU A 290 5.97 -10.15 -15.24
N PRO A 291 4.63 -10.27 -15.22
CA PRO A 291 3.78 -10.01 -14.05
C PRO A 291 3.74 -11.18 -13.06
N PHE A 292 3.51 -10.88 -11.79
CA PHE A 292 3.07 -11.84 -10.78
C PHE A 292 1.57 -12.12 -10.95
N MET A 293 0.76 -11.04 -11.11
CA MET A 293 -0.67 -11.11 -11.38
C MET A 293 -1.11 -9.96 -12.29
N ALA A 294 -1.76 -10.29 -13.40
CA ALA A 294 -2.33 -9.32 -14.34
C ALA A 294 -3.86 -9.20 -14.19
N PRO A 295 -4.47 -8.04 -14.53
CA PRO A 295 -5.92 -7.86 -14.55
C PRO A 295 -6.61 -8.87 -15.49
N ALA A 296 -7.72 -9.48 -15.01
CA ALA A 296 -8.45 -10.49 -15.75
C ALA A 296 -9.98 -10.47 -15.51
N THR A 297 -10.47 -9.63 -14.58
CA THR A 297 -11.92 -9.57 -14.24
C THR A 297 -12.50 -8.19 -14.56
N GLU A 298 -13.83 -8.11 -14.56
CA GLU A 298 -14.55 -6.85 -14.77
C GLU A 298 -14.36 -5.88 -13.60
N GLU A 299 -14.15 -6.39 -12.39
CA GLU A 299 -13.87 -5.61 -11.19
C GLU A 299 -12.52 -4.89 -11.32
N GLU A 300 -11.53 -5.56 -11.91
CA GLU A 300 -10.18 -5.05 -12.15
C GLU A 300 -10.11 -4.08 -13.34
N THR A 301 -11.20 -3.96 -14.11
CA THR A 301 -11.28 -3.13 -15.29
C THR A 301 -12.34 -2.02 -15.14
N ASN A 302 -12.05 -0.83 -15.61
CA ASN A 302 -12.99 0.28 -15.68
C ASN A 302 -13.01 0.84 -17.11
N GLN A 303 -13.92 0.34 -17.91
CA GLN A 303 -14.04 0.72 -19.34
C GLN A 303 -14.27 2.22 -19.53
N ASN A 304 -15.09 2.84 -18.68
CA ASN A 304 -15.37 4.28 -18.75
C ASN A 304 -14.12 5.15 -18.54
N LYS A 305 -13.18 4.67 -17.73
CA LYS A 305 -11.89 5.34 -17.47
C LYS A 305 -10.77 4.82 -18.37
N ARG A 306 -11.01 3.78 -19.18
CA ARG A 306 -10.00 3.10 -20.01
C ARG A 306 -8.81 2.62 -19.17
N ILE A 307 -9.09 1.89 -18.09
CA ILE A 307 -8.08 1.39 -17.16
C ILE A 307 -8.32 -0.07 -16.79
N SER A 308 -7.25 -0.82 -16.57
CA SER A 308 -7.23 -2.12 -15.90
C SER A 308 -6.17 -2.08 -14.82
N ILE A 309 -6.55 -2.32 -13.57
CA ILE A 309 -5.66 -2.09 -12.44
C ILE A 309 -5.72 -3.22 -11.43
N ILE A 310 -4.55 -3.77 -11.12
CA ILE A 310 -4.22 -4.49 -9.91
C ILE A 310 -3.11 -3.72 -9.20
N PHE A 311 -3.44 -3.08 -8.09
CA PHE A 311 -2.51 -2.28 -7.31
C PHE A 311 -2.30 -2.91 -5.92
N PRO A 312 -1.25 -3.75 -5.73
CA PRO A 312 -1.04 -4.48 -4.48
C PRO A 312 -0.72 -3.51 -3.34
N MET A 313 -1.36 -3.71 -2.18
CA MET A 313 -1.26 -2.76 -1.06
C MET A 313 -0.93 -3.42 0.28
N HIS A 314 -1.17 -4.72 0.41
CA HIS A 314 -0.89 -5.51 1.59
C HIS A 314 -0.65 -6.96 1.21
N ALA A 315 0.24 -7.63 1.93
CA ALA A 315 0.45 -9.06 1.80
C ALA A 315 0.86 -9.66 3.15
N HIS A 316 0.49 -10.92 3.36
CA HIS A 316 0.93 -11.73 4.50
C HIS A 316 0.85 -13.21 4.17
N VAL A 317 1.57 -14.02 4.92
CA VAL A 317 1.52 -15.48 4.81
C VAL A 317 0.73 -16.04 5.99
N TYR A 318 -0.25 -16.89 5.70
CA TYR A 318 -1.03 -17.59 6.70
C TYR A 318 -1.39 -18.99 6.19
N GLU A 319 -1.23 -20.03 7.03
CA GLU A 319 -1.52 -21.45 6.69
C GLU A 319 -0.98 -21.89 5.31
N GLY A 320 0.27 -21.54 5.01
CA GLY A 320 0.94 -21.94 3.77
C GLY A 320 0.48 -21.23 2.51
N LYS A 321 -0.34 -20.19 2.62
CA LYS A 321 -0.75 -19.34 1.51
C LYS A 321 -0.27 -17.89 1.70
N LEU A 322 0.13 -17.26 0.60
CA LEU A 322 0.30 -15.82 0.52
C LEU A 322 -1.06 -15.18 0.20
N TYR A 323 -1.57 -14.38 1.11
CA TYR A 323 -2.76 -13.56 0.92
C TYR A 323 -2.35 -12.13 0.63
N PHE A 324 -3.05 -11.44 -0.26
CA PHE A 324 -2.79 -10.03 -0.53
C PHE A 324 -4.07 -9.25 -0.89
N LEU A 325 -4.11 -7.98 -0.46
CA LEU A 325 -5.12 -7.01 -0.85
C LEU A 325 -4.59 -6.14 -1.99
N TYR A 326 -5.48 -5.79 -2.91
CA TYR A 326 -5.16 -4.89 -4.01
C TYR A 326 -6.33 -3.96 -4.36
N GLY A 327 -6.00 -2.78 -4.87
CA GLY A 327 -6.95 -1.90 -5.52
C GLY A 327 -7.28 -2.43 -6.91
N ALA A 328 -8.57 -2.61 -7.19
CA ALA A 328 -9.10 -3.13 -8.45
C ALA A 328 -9.78 -2.04 -9.25
N GLY A 329 -9.34 -1.78 -10.48
CA GLY A 329 -9.97 -0.87 -11.44
C GLY A 329 -10.17 0.58 -10.97
N ASP A 330 -9.41 1.06 -9.97
CA ASP A 330 -9.67 2.33 -9.26
C ASP A 330 -11.11 2.45 -8.73
N LYS A 331 -11.72 1.32 -8.35
CA LYS A 331 -13.11 1.24 -7.86
C LYS A 331 -13.15 0.83 -6.40
N ALA A 332 -12.57 -0.33 -6.09
CA ALA A 332 -12.73 -0.98 -4.81
C ALA A 332 -11.52 -1.85 -4.44
N THR A 333 -11.60 -2.45 -3.26
CA THR A 333 -10.59 -3.38 -2.77
C THR A 333 -10.99 -4.81 -3.06
N CYS A 334 -10.10 -5.55 -3.71
CA CYS A 334 -10.17 -7.00 -3.89
C CYS A 334 -9.06 -7.71 -3.09
N GLY A 335 -9.13 -9.02 -3.07
CA GLY A 335 -8.11 -9.86 -2.47
C GLY A 335 -7.82 -11.09 -3.31
N ALA A 336 -6.64 -11.65 -3.14
CA ALA A 336 -6.26 -12.91 -3.76
C ALA A 336 -5.35 -13.71 -2.84
N CYS A 337 -5.21 -15.00 -3.13
CA CYS A 337 -4.23 -15.85 -2.47
C CYS A 337 -3.56 -16.82 -3.45
N VAL A 338 -2.42 -17.31 -3.05
CA VAL A 338 -1.63 -18.29 -3.80
C VAL A 338 -0.87 -19.18 -2.83
N ASP A 339 -0.58 -20.41 -3.23
CA ASP A 339 0.26 -21.32 -2.46
C ASP A 339 1.65 -20.71 -2.26
N TRP A 340 2.08 -20.60 -0.99
CA TRP A 340 3.36 -19.96 -0.66
C TRP A 340 4.56 -20.80 -1.07
N GLN A 341 4.43 -22.11 -1.09
CA GLN A 341 5.51 -22.99 -1.56
C GLN A 341 5.74 -22.83 -3.06
N GLU A 342 4.64 -22.74 -3.87
CA GLU A 342 4.78 -22.44 -5.31
C GLU A 342 5.49 -21.11 -5.56
N VAL A 343 5.21 -20.08 -4.74
CA VAL A 343 5.90 -18.77 -4.85
C VAL A 343 7.39 -18.94 -4.55
N LYS A 344 7.74 -19.65 -3.47
CA LYS A 344 9.14 -19.89 -3.10
C LYS A 344 9.89 -20.64 -4.17
N ASP A 345 9.29 -21.68 -4.72
CA ASP A 345 9.90 -22.51 -5.75
C ASP A 345 10.19 -21.72 -7.03
N ILE A 346 9.27 -20.81 -7.43
CA ILE A 346 9.45 -19.96 -8.61
C ILE A 346 10.48 -18.85 -8.37
N MET A 347 10.52 -18.30 -7.16
CA MET A 347 11.41 -17.20 -6.79
C MET A 347 12.76 -17.67 -6.24
N ASP A 348 12.97 -18.98 -6.09
CA ASP A 348 14.21 -19.63 -5.65
C ASP A 348 14.72 -19.14 -4.28
N PHE A 349 13.86 -19.25 -3.21
CA PHE A 349 14.25 -18.90 -1.84
C PHE A 349 13.63 -19.77 -0.73
#